data_bcf5d6bc5227d30ca3dbd1ccadacbc80
#
_entry.id   bcf5d6bc5227d30ca3dbd1ccadacbc80
#
_cell.length_a   1.000
_cell.length_b   1.000
_cell.length_c   1.000
_cell.angle_alpha   90.00
_cell.angle_beta   90.00
_cell.angle_gamma   90.00
#
_symmetry.space_group_name_H-M   'P 1'
#
loop_
_entity.id
_entity.type
_entity.pdbx_description
1 polymer ?
#
loop_
_entity_poly.entity_id
_entity_poly.type
_entity_poly.pdbx_seq_one_letter_code
_entity_poly.pdbx_strand_id
1 'polypeptide(L)'
;MIRHIAPLALLLLCATPALAQVAATPTPTAPAAMPDQPKPTVVRVALQTTLGTIEIEVETERAPITAGNFLRYVDGKRLDGTTFYRAVKVQEGFGLIQAGVRNDAKRVLPNIAHEPTTKTGLSHTTGTISMARAAPGTASGDFFITVGDMTSMDAHPDQPGDNLGFAAFGKVVSGMDVVGRILDAPKSPTEGEGVMKGQMLAPTIAIVTARRVKTPPPAPVTPPAL
;
A
#
# COMPACT_ATOMS: atom_id res chain seq x y z
N MET A 1 59.46 71.65 -11.40
CA MET A 1 59.35 73.00 -10.77
C MET A 1 57.90 73.34 -10.53
N ILE A 2 57.63 74.01 -9.44
CA ILE A 2 56.39 74.65 -8.99
C ILE A 2 55.47 73.73 -8.12
N ARG A 3 55.63 74.01 -6.86
CA ARG A 3 54.82 73.63 -5.69
C ARG A 3 53.57 74.51 -5.66
N HIS A 4 52.41 73.94 -5.38
CA HIS A 4 51.28 74.66 -4.80
C HIS A 4 50.67 73.92 -3.61
N ILE A 5 50.54 74.67 -2.54
CA ILE A 5 50.10 74.35 -1.21
C ILE A 5 48.57 74.47 -1.18
N ALA A 6 47.90 73.48 -0.59
CA ALA A 6 46.45 73.52 -0.36
C ALA A 6 46.14 73.93 1.10
N PRO A 7 45.02 74.59 1.39
CA PRO A 7 44.61 74.86 2.75
C PRO A 7 43.68 73.73 3.30
N LEU A 8 43.87 73.48 4.57
CA LEU A 8 43.16 72.55 5.42
C LEU A 8 41.80 73.20 5.79
N ALA A 9 40.68 72.47 5.43
CA ALA A 9 39.35 72.86 5.89
C ALA A 9 38.91 71.83 6.95
N LEU A 10 38.70 72.31 8.15
CA LEU A 10 38.26 71.56 9.32
C LEU A 10 36.72 71.42 9.26
N LEU A 11 36.18 70.23 9.02
CA LEU A 11 34.74 69.90 9.12
C LEU A 11 34.44 69.25 10.47
N LEU A 12 33.61 69.93 11.23
CA LEU A 12 33.03 69.39 12.45
C LEU A 12 32.02 68.31 12.11
N LEU A 13 32.25 67.06 12.57
CA LEU A 13 31.31 65.97 12.45
C LEU A 13 30.37 65.95 13.66
N CYS A 14 29.11 66.34 13.47
CA CYS A 14 28.04 66.07 14.43
C CYS A 14 27.65 64.62 14.44
N ALA A 15 27.96 63.88 15.49
CA ALA A 15 27.53 62.50 15.71
C ALA A 15 26.06 62.47 16.18
N THR A 16 25.16 62.00 15.37
CA THR A 16 23.80 61.65 15.78
C THR A 16 23.78 60.19 16.27
N PRO A 17 23.15 59.89 17.46
CA PRO A 17 23.03 58.50 17.90
C PRO A 17 22.02 57.78 17.02
N ALA A 18 22.43 56.72 16.34
CA ALA A 18 21.56 55.79 15.67
C ALA A 18 20.84 54.94 16.70
N LEU A 19 19.53 55.09 16.82
CA LEU A 19 18.66 54.15 17.53
C LEU A 19 18.65 52.84 16.78
N ALA A 20 19.26 51.79 17.37
CA ALA A 20 19.20 50.46 16.87
C ALA A 20 17.75 49.95 16.95
N GLN A 21 17.10 49.84 15.78
CA GLN A 21 15.80 49.24 15.61
C GLN A 21 15.98 47.72 15.73
N VAL A 22 15.58 47.15 16.86
CA VAL A 22 15.55 45.67 17.04
C VAL A 22 14.53 45.10 16.05
N ALA A 23 15.00 44.46 14.98
CA ALA A 23 14.17 43.73 14.05
C ALA A 23 13.50 42.59 14.80
N ALA A 24 12.18 42.62 14.90
CA ALA A 24 11.38 41.52 15.46
C ALA A 24 11.58 40.27 14.53
N THR A 25 12.11 39.20 15.11
CA THR A 25 12.23 37.90 14.45
C THR A 25 10.83 37.41 14.07
N PRO A 26 10.56 37.02 12.80
CA PRO A 26 9.26 36.48 12.44
C PRO A 26 9.04 35.18 13.19
N THR A 27 7.97 35.12 13.97
CA THR A 27 7.48 33.88 14.60
C THR A 27 7.23 32.85 13.49
N PRO A 28 7.76 31.60 13.59
CA PRO A 28 7.47 30.57 12.61
C PRO A 28 5.96 30.32 12.60
N THR A 29 5.31 30.66 11.49
CA THR A 29 3.91 30.30 11.25
C THR A 29 3.82 28.78 11.21
N ALA A 30 3.07 28.16 12.12
CA ALA A 30 2.79 26.75 12.09
C ALA A 30 2.22 26.37 10.70
N PRO A 31 2.61 25.23 10.12
CA PRO A 31 2.06 24.79 8.84
C PRO A 31 0.54 24.77 8.94
N ALA A 32 -0.13 25.44 8.00
CA ALA A 32 -1.59 25.38 7.91
C ALA A 32 -1.99 23.91 7.80
N ALA A 33 -2.87 23.46 8.70
CA ALA A 33 -3.45 22.12 8.62
C ALA A 33 -4.06 21.97 7.22
N MET A 34 -3.59 20.96 6.47
CA MET A 34 -4.19 20.66 5.17
C MET A 34 -5.67 20.33 5.39
N PRO A 35 -6.57 20.82 4.50
CA PRO A 35 -7.98 20.51 4.64
C PRO A 35 -8.16 19.00 4.67
N ASP A 36 -9.02 18.54 5.58
CA ASP A 36 -9.35 17.13 5.81
C ASP A 36 -9.76 16.49 4.46
N GLN A 37 -8.84 15.74 3.83
CA GLN A 37 -9.17 15.05 2.59
C GLN A 37 -10.18 13.96 2.91
N PRO A 38 -11.28 13.83 2.16
CA PRO A 38 -12.25 12.76 2.37
C PRO A 38 -11.50 11.43 2.45
N LYS A 39 -11.69 10.67 3.54
CA LYS A 39 -11.09 9.34 3.67
C LYS A 39 -11.56 8.49 2.48
N PRO A 40 -10.64 7.85 1.72
CA PRO A 40 -11.02 7.01 0.60
C PRO A 40 -12.07 5.98 1.00
N THR A 41 -13.09 5.79 0.16
CA THR A 41 -14.13 4.79 0.42
C THR A 41 -13.52 3.40 0.33
N VAL A 42 -13.54 2.68 1.43
CA VAL A 42 -13.04 1.30 1.53
C VAL A 42 -14.18 0.34 1.82
N VAL A 43 -14.07 -0.87 1.30
CA VAL A 43 -14.98 -1.98 1.63
C VAL A 43 -14.21 -3.00 2.45
N ARG A 44 -14.71 -3.33 3.65
CA ARG A 44 -14.09 -4.33 4.49
C ARG A 44 -14.58 -5.73 4.10
N VAL A 45 -13.63 -6.68 3.97
CA VAL A 45 -13.88 -8.09 3.64
C VAL A 45 -13.18 -8.97 4.67
N ALA A 46 -13.90 -9.97 5.21
CA ALA A 46 -13.33 -11.01 6.04
C ALA A 46 -13.13 -12.30 5.22
N LEU A 47 -11.92 -12.80 5.20
CA LEU A 47 -11.57 -14.13 4.73
C LEU A 47 -11.49 -15.06 5.94
N GLN A 48 -12.46 -15.96 6.12
CA GLN A 48 -12.39 -17.01 7.13
C GLN A 48 -11.56 -18.15 6.58
N THR A 49 -10.43 -18.42 7.20
CA THR A 49 -9.55 -19.54 6.85
C THR A 49 -9.60 -20.63 7.91
N THR A 50 -9.05 -21.80 7.61
CA THR A 50 -8.88 -22.88 8.60
C THR A 50 -7.89 -22.53 9.71
N LEU A 51 -7.08 -21.47 9.55
CA LEU A 51 -6.13 -20.97 10.55
C LEU A 51 -6.60 -19.70 11.28
N GLY A 52 -7.76 -19.15 10.92
CA GLY A 52 -8.30 -17.92 11.51
C GLY A 52 -8.81 -16.95 10.46
N THR A 53 -9.26 -15.79 10.90
CA THR A 53 -9.84 -14.74 10.04
C THR A 53 -8.78 -13.71 9.66
N ILE A 54 -8.78 -13.32 8.38
CA ILE A 54 -7.99 -12.19 7.84
C ILE A 54 -9.00 -11.13 7.40
N GLU A 55 -8.95 -9.93 7.96
CA GLU A 55 -9.78 -8.81 7.52
C GLU A 55 -8.97 -7.87 6.65
N ILE A 56 -9.57 -7.47 5.53
CA ILE A 56 -8.96 -6.66 4.48
C ILE A 56 -9.82 -5.43 4.24
N GLU A 57 -9.21 -4.25 4.19
CA GLU A 57 -9.80 -3.06 3.59
C GLU A 57 -9.44 -3.00 2.12
N VAL A 58 -10.47 -2.98 1.27
CA VAL A 58 -10.39 -2.97 -0.20
C VAL A 58 -10.64 -1.55 -0.69
N GLU A 59 -9.70 -0.98 -1.42
CA GLU A 59 -9.62 0.42 -1.84
C GLU A 59 -10.42 0.68 -3.13
N THR A 60 -11.73 0.83 -2.99
CA THR A 60 -12.66 0.94 -4.14
C THR A 60 -12.53 2.25 -4.92
N GLU A 61 -12.06 3.33 -4.30
CA GLU A 61 -11.82 4.61 -5.00
C GLU A 61 -10.47 4.65 -5.69
N ARG A 62 -9.41 4.16 -5.01
CA ARG A 62 -8.06 4.22 -5.56
C ARG A 62 -7.78 3.16 -6.63
N ALA A 63 -8.34 1.96 -6.47
CA ALA A 63 -8.17 0.83 -7.38
C ALA A 63 -9.52 0.25 -7.85
N PRO A 64 -10.39 1.04 -8.53
CA PRO A 64 -11.78 0.67 -8.80
C PRO A 64 -11.92 -0.59 -9.65
N ILE A 65 -11.05 -0.82 -10.65
CA ILE A 65 -11.11 -2.00 -11.50
C ILE A 65 -10.71 -3.24 -10.70
N THR A 66 -9.59 -3.17 -10.00
CA THR A 66 -9.01 -4.29 -9.25
C THR A 66 -9.84 -4.65 -8.03
N ALA A 67 -10.19 -3.64 -7.22
CA ALA A 67 -11.07 -3.78 -6.07
C ALA A 67 -12.46 -4.30 -6.47
N GLY A 68 -13.05 -3.72 -7.52
CA GLY A 68 -14.33 -4.16 -8.05
C GLY A 68 -14.30 -5.61 -8.53
N ASN A 69 -13.20 -6.05 -9.17
CA ASN A 69 -13.00 -7.42 -9.56
C ASN A 69 -12.97 -8.36 -8.33
N PHE A 70 -12.14 -8.07 -7.34
CA PHE A 70 -12.05 -8.87 -6.12
C PHE A 70 -13.42 -8.97 -5.42
N LEU A 71 -14.15 -7.86 -5.32
CA LEU A 71 -15.49 -7.85 -4.71
C LEU A 71 -16.50 -8.70 -5.49
N ARG A 72 -16.41 -8.81 -6.83
CA ARG A 72 -17.24 -9.75 -7.60
C ARG A 72 -16.99 -11.21 -7.22
N TYR A 73 -15.75 -11.59 -6.92
CA TYR A 73 -15.43 -12.93 -6.41
C TYR A 73 -16.00 -13.15 -5.02
N VAL A 74 -15.93 -12.16 -4.13
CA VAL A 74 -16.50 -12.20 -2.78
C VAL A 74 -18.02 -12.33 -2.82
N ASP A 75 -18.70 -11.44 -3.54
CA ASP A 75 -20.17 -11.38 -3.64
C ASP A 75 -20.73 -12.64 -4.31
N GLY A 76 -20.07 -13.12 -5.34
CA GLY A 76 -20.38 -14.37 -6.04
C GLY A 76 -19.98 -15.64 -5.31
N LYS A 77 -19.44 -15.53 -4.08
CA LYS A 77 -18.95 -16.67 -3.28
C LYS A 77 -17.93 -17.55 -4.03
N ARG A 78 -17.21 -16.98 -4.99
CA ARG A 78 -16.28 -17.72 -5.85
C ARG A 78 -14.98 -18.08 -5.13
N LEU A 79 -14.68 -17.40 -4.02
CA LEU A 79 -13.54 -17.69 -3.15
C LEU A 79 -13.86 -18.74 -2.07
N ASP A 80 -15.13 -19.09 -1.84
CA ASP A 80 -15.50 -20.08 -0.84
C ASP A 80 -14.95 -21.46 -1.22
N GLY A 81 -14.27 -22.10 -0.28
CA GLY A 81 -13.62 -23.40 -0.50
C GLY A 81 -12.39 -23.36 -1.40
N THR A 82 -11.91 -22.18 -1.81
CA THR A 82 -10.59 -22.03 -2.43
C THR A 82 -9.49 -22.08 -1.39
N THR A 83 -8.23 -21.97 -1.77
CA THR A 83 -7.11 -22.16 -0.84
C THR A 83 -6.02 -21.11 -1.00
N PHE A 84 -5.33 -20.81 0.09
CA PHE A 84 -3.94 -20.39 0.00
C PHE A 84 -3.13 -21.62 -0.43
N TYR A 85 -2.52 -21.57 -1.57
CA TYR A 85 -1.85 -22.73 -2.19
C TYR A 85 -0.34 -22.53 -2.33
N ARG A 86 0.14 -21.30 -2.16
CA ARG A 86 1.57 -20.95 -2.33
C ARG A 86 1.99 -19.98 -1.22
N ALA A 87 3.21 -20.18 -0.71
CA ALA A 87 3.87 -19.26 0.20
C ALA A 87 5.34 -19.13 -0.19
N VAL A 88 5.79 -17.90 -0.39
CA VAL A 88 7.18 -17.56 -0.70
C VAL A 88 7.78 -16.89 0.52
N LYS A 89 8.54 -17.64 1.32
CA LYS A 89 9.29 -17.10 2.46
C LYS A 89 10.73 -16.85 2.01
N VAL A 90 11.13 -15.59 1.93
CA VAL A 90 12.49 -15.18 1.56
C VAL A 90 13.40 -15.21 2.79
N GLN A 91 12.87 -14.68 3.90
CA GLN A 91 13.51 -14.71 5.22
C GLN A 91 12.43 -14.60 6.30
N GLU A 92 12.82 -14.59 7.57
CA GLU A 92 11.88 -14.40 8.68
C GLU A 92 11.15 -13.07 8.55
N GLY A 93 9.81 -13.10 8.63
CA GLY A 93 8.96 -11.91 8.50
C GLY A 93 8.99 -11.24 7.12
N PHE A 94 9.48 -11.93 6.06
CA PHE A 94 9.53 -11.35 4.71
C PHE A 94 9.17 -12.35 3.63
N GLY A 95 8.14 -12.03 2.85
CA GLY A 95 7.65 -12.89 1.79
C GLY A 95 6.22 -12.57 1.37
N LEU A 96 5.53 -13.55 0.78
CA LEU A 96 4.13 -13.43 0.42
C LEU A 96 3.40 -14.78 0.51
N ILE A 97 2.08 -14.69 0.67
CA ILE A 97 1.17 -15.82 0.55
C ILE A 97 0.21 -15.57 -0.62
N GLN A 98 -0.11 -16.61 -1.39
CA GLN A 98 -0.94 -16.52 -2.58
C GLN A 98 -2.13 -17.47 -2.51
N ALA A 99 -3.30 -16.95 -2.90
CA ALA A 99 -4.57 -17.68 -2.91
C ALA A 99 -5.38 -17.33 -4.16
N GLY A 100 -6.49 -18.04 -4.34
CA GLY A 100 -7.46 -17.73 -5.38
C GLY A 100 -8.03 -18.95 -6.06
N VAL A 101 -8.54 -18.77 -7.27
CA VAL A 101 -9.31 -19.78 -8.00
C VAL A 101 -8.45 -20.69 -8.88
N ARG A 102 -7.16 -20.40 -9.08
CA ARG A 102 -6.19 -21.21 -9.85
C ARG A 102 -6.70 -21.56 -11.26
N ASN A 103 -7.35 -20.62 -11.95
CA ASN A 103 -7.96 -20.81 -13.26
C ASN A 103 -9.07 -21.90 -13.31
N ASP A 104 -9.70 -22.25 -12.20
CA ASP A 104 -10.89 -23.11 -12.22
C ASP A 104 -11.97 -22.50 -13.11
N ALA A 105 -12.27 -23.15 -14.24
CA ALA A 105 -13.21 -22.66 -15.24
C ALA A 105 -14.62 -22.38 -14.69
N LYS A 106 -15.02 -23.02 -13.57
CA LYS A 106 -16.30 -22.78 -12.91
C LYS A 106 -16.30 -21.52 -12.04
N ARG A 107 -15.12 -21.02 -11.66
CA ARG A 107 -14.93 -19.93 -10.71
C ARG A 107 -14.32 -18.68 -11.33
N VAL A 108 -13.46 -18.84 -12.33
CA VAL A 108 -12.74 -17.73 -12.95
C VAL A 108 -13.69 -16.77 -13.67
N LEU A 109 -13.47 -15.48 -13.50
CA LEU A 109 -14.11 -14.39 -14.24
C LEU A 109 -13.13 -13.91 -15.32
N PRO A 110 -13.61 -13.16 -16.34
CA PRO A 110 -12.73 -12.58 -17.34
C PRO A 110 -11.60 -11.75 -16.72
N ASN A 111 -10.48 -11.72 -17.40
CA ASN A 111 -9.32 -10.89 -17.04
C ASN A 111 -9.69 -9.41 -16.98
N ILE A 112 -8.97 -8.66 -16.15
CA ILE A 112 -9.17 -7.24 -15.96
C ILE A 112 -8.00 -6.42 -16.47
N ALA A 113 -8.28 -5.16 -16.81
CA ALA A 113 -7.25 -4.17 -17.10
C ALA A 113 -6.34 -3.98 -15.89
N HIS A 114 -5.05 -3.78 -16.15
CA HIS A 114 -4.06 -3.56 -15.10
C HIS A 114 -4.18 -2.14 -14.53
N GLU A 115 -4.15 -2.03 -13.20
CA GLU A 115 -4.07 -0.75 -12.47
C GLU A 115 -2.73 -0.69 -11.74
N PRO A 116 -1.69 -0.07 -12.33
CA PRO A 116 -0.38 0.03 -11.71
C PRO A 116 -0.39 0.92 -10.47
N THR A 117 0.56 0.70 -9.56
CA THR A 117 0.69 1.48 -8.32
C THR A 117 0.93 2.96 -8.57
N THR A 118 1.54 3.33 -9.69
CA THR A 118 1.69 4.74 -10.12
C THR A 118 0.37 5.45 -10.41
N LYS A 119 -0.68 4.69 -10.77
CA LYS A 119 -2.03 5.23 -10.98
C LYS A 119 -2.85 5.26 -9.68
N THR A 120 -2.73 4.22 -8.86
CA THR A 120 -3.54 4.06 -7.65
C THR A 120 -2.95 4.76 -6.43
N GLY A 121 -1.64 5.04 -6.43
CA GLY A 121 -0.91 5.57 -5.28
C GLY A 121 -0.78 4.55 -4.13
N LEU A 122 -1.11 3.27 -4.39
CA LEU A 122 -0.91 2.18 -3.43
C LEU A 122 0.50 1.61 -3.61
N SER A 123 1.07 1.03 -2.54
CA SER A 123 2.39 0.41 -2.57
C SER A 123 2.38 -0.94 -1.85
N HIS A 124 3.29 -1.83 -2.24
CA HIS A 124 3.43 -3.16 -1.65
C HIS A 124 4.20 -3.10 -0.32
N THR A 125 3.57 -2.49 0.69
CA THR A 125 4.04 -2.55 2.08
C THR A 125 3.48 -3.78 2.79
N THR A 126 3.93 -4.04 4.01
CA THR A 126 3.43 -5.16 4.83
C THR A 126 1.91 -5.20 4.89
N GLY A 127 1.32 -6.35 4.56
CA GLY A 127 -0.13 -6.58 4.58
C GLY A 127 -0.86 -6.10 3.32
N THR A 128 -0.18 -5.58 2.30
CA THR A 128 -0.84 -5.21 1.03
C THR A 128 -1.38 -6.45 0.33
N ILE A 129 -2.65 -6.36 -0.10
CA ILE A 129 -3.25 -7.34 -1.00
C ILE A 129 -3.16 -6.85 -2.44
N SER A 130 -2.74 -7.73 -3.34
CA SER A 130 -2.47 -7.42 -4.75
C SER A 130 -2.88 -8.57 -5.66
N MET A 131 -3.22 -8.27 -6.93
CA MET A 131 -3.60 -9.31 -7.89
C MET A 131 -2.39 -10.02 -8.45
N ALA A 132 -2.44 -11.35 -8.45
CA ALA A 132 -1.48 -12.16 -9.17
C ALA A 132 -1.77 -12.12 -10.68
N ARG A 133 -0.72 -12.09 -11.49
CA ARG A 133 -0.78 -12.06 -12.96
C ARG A 133 0.43 -12.74 -13.59
N ALA A 134 0.29 -13.15 -14.83
CA ALA A 134 1.42 -13.47 -15.71
C ALA A 134 1.91 -12.19 -16.43
N ALA A 135 1.26 -11.77 -17.51
CA ALA A 135 1.52 -10.49 -18.18
C ALA A 135 0.54 -9.41 -17.70
N PRO A 136 0.80 -8.10 -17.91
CA PRO A 136 -0.17 -7.05 -17.66
C PRO A 136 -1.50 -7.33 -18.37
N GLY A 137 -2.63 -7.12 -17.65
CA GLY A 137 -3.97 -7.39 -18.18
C GLY A 137 -4.40 -8.86 -18.15
N THR A 138 -3.62 -9.76 -17.51
CA THR A 138 -4.00 -11.18 -17.36
C THR A 138 -4.52 -11.54 -15.96
N ALA A 139 -4.61 -10.57 -15.05
CA ALA A 139 -5.15 -10.80 -13.72
C ALA A 139 -6.63 -11.19 -13.75
N SER A 140 -7.02 -12.16 -12.94
CA SER A 140 -8.41 -12.62 -12.83
C SER A 140 -8.84 -12.84 -11.38
N GLY A 141 -8.63 -14.03 -10.80
CA GLY A 141 -9.15 -14.40 -9.47
C GLY A 141 -8.10 -14.80 -8.45
N ASP A 142 -6.83 -14.76 -8.80
CA ASP A 142 -5.74 -15.07 -7.88
C ASP A 142 -5.12 -13.79 -7.32
N PHE A 143 -4.83 -13.80 -6.03
CA PHE A 143 -4.26 -12.67 -5.31
C PHE A 143 -3.16 -13.13 -4.35
N PHE A 144 -2.35 -12.17 -3.89
CA PHE A 144 -1.35 -12.43 -2.86
C PHE A 144 -1.39 -11.34 -1.78
N ILE A 145 -0.86 -11.67 -0.60
CA ILE A 145 -0.70 -10.75 0.53
C ILE A 145 0.78 -10.70 0.88
N THR A 146 1.34 -9.51 1.00
CA THR A 146 2.75 -9.28 1.35
C THR A 146 2.99 -9.35 2.85
N VAL A 147 4.14 -9.86 3.24
CA VAL A 147 4.71 -9.79 4.59
C VAL A 147 6.09 -9.14 4.46
N GLY A 148 6.29 -8.02 5.13
CA GLY A 148 7.41 -7.12 4.85
C GLY A 148 7.13 -6.19 3.66
N ASP A 149 7.93 -5.14 3.54
CA ASP A 149 7.76 -4.13 2.48
C ASP A 149 8.43 -4.63 1.19
N MET A 150 7.62 -4.88 0.17
CA MET A 150 8.02 -5.43 -1.13
C MET A 150 7.83 -4.38 -2.24
N THR A 151 8.33 -3.17 -2.05
CA THR A 151 8.17 -2.05 -2.99
C THR A 151 8.78 -2.33 -4.38
N SER A 152 9.65 -3.32 -4.50
CA SER A 152 10.10 -3.83 -5.81
C SER A 152 8.98 -4.43 -6.67
N MET A 153 7.80 -4.70 -6.10
CA MET A 153 6.60 -5.13 -6.83
C MET A 153 5.75 -3.96 -7.31
N ASP A 154 6.08 -2.72 -6.92
CA ASP A 154 5.43 -1.51 -7.42
C ASP A 154 5.81 -1.27 -8.89
N ALA A 155 5.05 -0.41 -9.57
CA ALA A 155 5.34 -0.02 -10.93
C ALA A 155 6.55 0.93 -10.98
N HIS A 156 7.49 0.64 -11.89
CA HIS A 156 8.70 1.42 -12.13
C HIS A 156 8.81 1.75 -13.63
N PRO A 157 7.97 2.64 -14.16
CA PRO A 157 7.85 2.89 -15.60
C PRO A 157 9.15 3.38 -16.27
N ASP A 158 10.08 3.90 -15.49
CA ASP A 158 11.38 4.37 -15.98
C ASP A 158 12.41 3.24 -16.17
N GLN A 159 12.06 2.00 -15.82
CA GLN A 159 12.94 0.85 -15.96
C GLN A 159 12.58 0.01 -17.19
N PRO A 160 13.55 -0.67 -17.82
CA PRO A 160 13.27 -1.54 -18.98
C PRO A 160 12.52 -2.82 -18.57
N GLY A 161 11.75 -3.41 -19.51
CA GLY A 161 11.02 -4.67 -19.32
C GLY A 161 9.56 -4.49 -18.88
N ASP A 162 8.96 -5.54 -18.32
CA ASP A 162 7.63 -5.46 -17.69
C ASP A 162 7.79 -4.84 -16.31
N ASN A 163 7.77 -3.53 -16.28
CA ASN A 163 7.95 -2.71 -15.10
C ASN A 163 6.65 -2.08 -14.59
N LEU A 164 5.50 -2.59 -15.03
CA LEU A 164 4.17 -2.15 -14.57
C LEU A 164 3.82 -2.66 -13.17
N GLY A 165 4.65 -3.54 -12.58
CA GLY A 165 4.44 -4.08 -11.25
C GLY A 165 3.16 -4.90 -11.11
N PHE A 166 2.67 -5.04 -9.89
CA PHE A 166 1.42 -5.71 -9.59
C PHE A 166 0.36 -4.69 -9.15
N ALA A 167 -0.92 -5.07 -9.29
CA ALA A 167 -2.05 -4.20 -8.97
C ALA A 167 -2.43 -4.35 -7.49
N ALA A 168 -1.85 -3.52 -6.63
CA ALA A 168 -2.24 -3.39 -5.23
C ALA A 168 -3.64 -2.75 -5.14
N PHE A 169 -4.52 -3.30 -4.27
CA PHE A 169 -5.91 -2.85 -4.18
C PHE A 169 -6.48 -2.83 -2.76
N GLY A 170 -5.67 -3.05 -1.75
CA GLY A 170 -6.13 -3.02 -0.36
C GLY A 170 -5.05 -3.44 0.63
N LYS A 171 -5.46 -3.55 1.89
CA LYS A 171 -4.55 -3.88 2.99
C LYS A 171 -5.23 -4.74 4.05
N VAL A 172 -4.50 -5.67 4.64
CA VAL A 172 -4.90 -6.41 5.82
C VAL A 172 -4.94 -5.45 7.02
N VAL A 173 -6.06 -5.40 7.70
CA VAL A 173 -6.28 -4.56 8.89
C VAL A 173 -6.42 -5.38 10.17
N SER A 174 -6.65 -6.70 10.04
CA SER A 174 -6.66 -7.65 11.16
C SER A 174 -6.25 -9.04 10.67
N GLY A 175 -5.60 -9.84 11.52
CA GLY A 175 -5.20 -11.22 11.18
C GLY A 175 -3.84 -11.33 10.50
N MET A 176 -2.91 -10.37 10.64
CA MET A 176 -1.54 -10.51 10.16
C MET A 176 -0.78 -11.67 10.81
N ASP A 177 -1.15 -12.08 12.03
CA ASP A 177 -0.66 -13.29 12.67
C ASP A 177 -1.11 -14.57 11.93
N VAL A 178 -2.34 -14.58 11.38
CA VAL A 178 -2.83 -15.67 10.52
C VAL A 178 -2.02 -15.70 9.21
N VAL A 179 -1.77 -14.53 8.60
CA VAL A 179 -0.93 -14.40 7.39
C VAL A 179 0.47 -14.95 7.65
N GLY A 180 1.08 -14.63 8.80
CA GLY A 180 2.39 -15.15 9.21
C GLY A 180 2.38 -16.68 9.34
N ARG A 181 1.36 -17.26 10.01
CA ARG A 181 1.23 -18.73 10.13
C ARG A 181 1.08 -19.42 8.77
N ILE A 182 0.39 -18.79 7.82
CA ILE A 182 0.29 -19.33 6.45
C ILE A 182 1.64 -19.25 5.74
N LEU A 183 2.39 -18.15 5.90
CA LEU A 183 3.73 -17.99 5.31
C LEU A 183 4.69 -19.07 5.81
N ASP A 184 4.57 -19.44 7.09
CA ASP A 184 5.43 -20.43 7.75
C ASP A 184 4.95 -21.88 7.58
N ALA A 185 3.76 -22.08 7.03
CA ALA A 185 3.18 -23.40 6.86
C ALA A 185 4.07 -24.30 5.97
N PRO A 186 4.01 -25.64 6.18
CA PRO A 186 4.81 -26.60 5.41
C PRO A 186 4.59 -26.47 3.90
N LYS A 187 5.65 -26.66 3.14
CA LYS A 187 5.68 -26.61 1.68
C LYS A 187 6.17 -27.95 1.11
N SER A 188 5.57 -28.34 -0.01
CA SER A 188 6.06 -29.49 -0.77
C SER A 188 7.42 -29.17 -1.40
N PRO A 189 8.45 -30.00 -1.22
CA PRO A 189 9.74 -29.77 -1.85
C PRO A 189 9.73 -30.04 -3.37
N THR A 190 8.72 -30.74 -3.86
CA THR A 190 8.66 -31.24 -5.25
C THR A 190 7.58 -30.59 -6.10
N GLU A 191 6.48 -30.12 -5.47
CA GLU A 191 5.38 -29.48 -6.18
C GLU A 191 5.72 -28.07 -6.68
N GLY A 192 5.00 -27.64 -7.74
CA GLY A 192 5.21 -26.40 -8.43
C GLY A 192 6.12 -26.55 -9.65
N GLU A 193 5.96 -25.64 -10.61
CA GLU A 193 6.74 -25.59 -11.85
C GLU A 193 7.64 -24.35 -11.88
N GLY A 194 8.79 -24.46 -12.51
CA GLY A 194 9.73 -23.36 -12.67
C GLY A 194 10.08 -22.72 -11.31
N VAL A 195 9.94 -21.41 -11.22
CA VAL A 195 10.23 -20.63 -10.03
C VAL A 195 9.31 -20.93 -8.84
N MET A 196 8.18 -21.60 -9.05
CA MET A 196 7.23 -21.95 -7.99
C MET A 196 7.56 -23.29 -7.31
N LYS A 197 8.52 -24.06 -7.82
CA LYS A 197 8.92 -25.34 -7.23
C LYS A 197 9.40 -25.14 -5.79
N GLY A 198 8.87 -25.95 -4.87
CA GLY A 198 9.19 -25.83 -3.44
C GLY A 198 8.47 -24.69 -2.70
N GLN A 199 7.53 -24.00 -3.37
CA GLN A 199 6.76 -22.91 -2.77
C GLN A 199 5.28 -23.28 -2.56
N MET A 200 4.87 -24.47 -3.01
CA MET A 200 3.47 -24.90 -2.88
C MET A 200 3.20 -25.40 -1.47
N LEU A 201 2.12 -24.90 -0.84
CA LEU A 201 1.71 -25.30 0.49
C LEU A 201 1.20 -26.75 0.49
N ALA A 202 1.68 -27.56 1.43
CA ALA A 202 1.28 -28.94 1.62
C ALA A 202 1.17 -29.27 3.13
N PRO A 203 -0.08 -29.31 3.68
CA PRO A 203 -1.37 -29.12 3.00
C PRO A 203 -1.66 -27.65 2.65
N THR A 204 -2.54 -27.40 1.68
CA THR A 204 -3.07 -26.07 1.38
C THR A 204 -3.99 -25.59 2.53
N ILE A 205 -4.12 -24.27 2.69
CA ILE A 205 -4.94 -23.66 3.75
C ILE A 205 -6.26 -23.18 3.13
N ALA A 206 -7.38 -23.74 3.56
CA ALA A 206 -8.67 -23.40 2.96
C ALA A 206 -9.17 -22.00 3.36
N ILE A 207 -9.71 -21.27 2.36
CA ILE A 207 -10.59 -20.12 2.57
C ILE A 207 -12.01 -20.68 2.68
N VAL A 208 -12.50 -20.81 3.91
CA VAL A 208 -13.83 -21.38 4.18
C VAL A 208 -14.92 -20.48 3.59
N THR A 209 -14.82 -19.17 3.86
CA THR A 209 -15.72 -18.15 3.29
C THR A 209 -14.99 -16.82 3.09
N ALA A 210 -15.48 -16.04 2.12
CA ALA A 210 -15.10 -14.63 1.93
C ALA A 210 -16.38 -13.78 1.94
N ARG A 211 -16.48 -12.78 2.83
CA ARG A 211 -17.70 -11.97 2.99
C ARG A 211 -17.35 -10.50 3.23
N ARG A 212 -18.19 -9.61 2.70
CA ARG A 212 -18.17 -8.20 3.15
C ARG A 212 -18.56 -8.14 4.62
N VAL A 213 -17.81 -7.34 5.38
CA VAL A 213 -18.12 -7.03 6.78
C VAL A 213 -18.81 -5.67 6.81
N LYS A 214 -19.92 -5.58 7.53
CA LYS A 214 -20.52 -4.28 7.81
C LYS A 214 -19.57 -3.48 8.69
N THR A 215 -19.02 -2.38 8.17
CA THR A 215 -18.24 -1.46 8.98
C THR A 215 -19.18 -0.88 10.05
N PRO A 216 -18.87 -0.96 11.33
CA PRO A 216 -19.60 -0.22 12.34
C PRO A 216 -19.60 1.27 11.96
N PRO A 217 -20.67 2.02 12.19
CA PRO A 217 -20.63 3.46 12.02
C PRO A 217 -19.48 4.05 12.86
N PRO A 218 -18.80 5.10 12.38
CA PRO A 218 -17.75 5.74 13.15
C PRO A 218 -18.31 6.12 14.53
N ALA A 219 -17.53 5.83 15.58
CA ALA A 219 -17.92 6.23 16.93
C ALA A 219 -18.23 7.73 16.93
N PRO A 220 -19.29 8.17 17.63
CA PRO A 220 -19.62 9.59 17.72
C PRO A 220 -18.40 10.34 18.27
N VAL A 221 -17.96 11.36 17.52
CA VAL A 221 -16.88 12.24 17.95
C VAL A 221 -17.40 13.00 19.16
N THR A 222 -16.97 12.64 20.35
CA THR A 222 -17.27 13.42 21.55
C THR A 222 -16.52 14.75 21.44
N PRO A 223 -17.22 15.91 21.39
CA PRO A 223 -16.53 17.19 21.40
C PRO A 223 -15.64 17.29 22.64
N PRO A 224 -14.47 17.93 22.55
CA PRO A 224 -13.68 18.18 23.76
C PRO A 224 -14.53 18.96 24.76
N ALA A 225 -14.53 18.52 26.01
CA ALA A 225 -15.17 19.24 27.11
C ALA A 225 -14.54 20.64 27.19
N LEU A 226 -15.38 21.70 27.17
CA LEU A 226 -14.99 23.10 27.33
C LEU A 226 -14.52 23.35 28.75
#